data_7cbb8e29e3bfc6c611ebaad5225e3f80
#
_entry.id   7cbb8e29e3bfc6c611ebaad5225e3f80
#
_cell.length_a   1.000
_cell.length_b   1.000
_cell.length_c   1.000
_cell.angle_alpha   90.00
_cell.angle_beta   90.00
_cell.angle_gamma   90.00
#
_symmetry.space_group_name_H-M   'P 1'
#
loop_
_entity.id
_entity.type
_entity.pdbx_description
1 polymer ?
#
loop_
_entity_poly.entity_id
_entity_poly.type
_entity_poly.pdbx_seq_one_letter_code
_entity_poly.pdbx_strand_id
1 'polypeptide(L)'
;MDLNLILVVLVIVIALGFDYTNGFHDAANAIATSVSTRALTPRAALFMAAVMNIVGALLGTEVAKTIGEGIIDISHYSLSTDVSMQREGLVIVLAALIGAVVWNLITWWFGLPSSSSHALIGGLVGAGLASATAVKWGGILSHVIIPMFASPFVGFFLGYLLMKVLLKLVQNLPYHQIGRAHV
;
A
#
# COMPACT_ATOMS: atom_id res chain seq x y z
N MET A 1 19.00 -17.00 -22.95
CA MET A 1 18.65 -16.05 -21.89
C MET A 1 18.43 -16.89 -20.63
N ASP A 2 19.07 -16.54 -19.54
CA ASP A 2 18.97 -17.32 -18.30
C ASP A 2 17.53 -17.24 -17.76
N LEU A 3 16.93 -18.38 -17.44
CA LEU A 3 15.53 -18.45 -16.95
C LEU A 3 15.33 -17.58 -15.69
N ASN A 4 16.33 -17.50 -14.83
CA ASN A 4 16.27 -16.66 -13.65
C ASN A 4 16.20 -15.17 -14.02
N LEU A 5 16.96 -14.75 -15.03
CA LEU A 5 16.89 -13.37 -15.52
C LEU A 5 15.49 -13.05 -16.07
N ILE A 6 14.88 -13.98 -16.80
CA ILE A 6 13.49 -13.81 -17.30
C ILE A 6 12.54 -13.65 -16.11
N LEU A 7 12.63 -14.50 -15.10
CA LEU A 7 11.77 -14.42 -13.91
C LEU A 7 11.96 -13.11 -13.14
N VAL A 8 13.20 -12.66 -12.96
CA VAL A 8 13.46 -11.35 -12.32
C VAL A 8 12.83 -10.21 -13.10
N VAL A 9 12.98 -10.19 -14.41
CA VAL A 9 12.35 -9.17 -15.28
C VAL A 9 10.83 -9.23 -15.16
N LEU A 10 10.23 -10.43 -15.16
CA LEU A 10 8.79 -10.60 -15.00
C LEU A 10 8.32 -10.10 -13.63
N VAL A 11 9.02 -10.43 -12.54
CA VAL A 11 8.71 -9.92 -11.20
C VAL A 11 8.74 -8.40 -11.18
N ILE A 12 9.77 -7.76 -11.76
CA ILE A 12 9.87 -6.30 -11.82
C ILE A 12 8.70 -5.71 -12.62
N VAL A 13 8.39 -6.26 -13.81
CA VAL A 13 7.30 -5.77 -14.65
C VAL A 13 5.94 -5.89 -13.95
N ILE A 14 5.68 -7.03 -13.31
CA ILE A 14 4.42 -7.23 -12.57
C ILE A 14 4.36 -6.37 -11.30
N ALA A 15 5.49 -6.16 -10.61
CA ALA A 15 5.54 -5.25 -9.46
C ALA A 15 5.23 -3.80 -9.87
N LEU A 16 5.79 -3.32 -10.98
CA LEU A 16 5.44 -2.01 -11.55
C LEU A 16 3.96 -1.96 -11.98
N GLY A 17 3.44 -3.05 -12.53
CA GLY A 17 2.01 -3.20 -12.82
C GLY A 17 1.14 -3.13 -11.56
N PHE A 18 1.58 -3.76 -10.47
CA PHE A 18 0.92 -3.67 -9.17
C PHE A 18 0.90 -2.23 -8.65
N ASP A 19 2.04 -1.53 -8.67
CA ASP A 19 2.14 -0.13 -8.25
C ASP A 19 1.24 0.77 -9.10
N TYR A 20 1.19 0.54 -10.41
CA TYR A 20 0.31 1.28 -11.30
C TYR A 20 -1.18 1.05 -10.97
N THR A 21 -1.59 -0.22 -10.75
CA THR A 21 -2.98 -0.53 -10.36
C THR A 21 -3.32 0.04 -8.99
N ASN A 22 -2.40 0.02 -8.04
CA ASN A 22 -2.54 0.68 -6.75
C ASN A 22 -2.72 2.20 -6.92
N GLY A 23 -1.88 2.84 -7.72
CA GLY A 23 -1.92 4.29 -7.94
C GLY A 23 -3.28 4.77 -8.46
N PHE A 24 -3.86 4.15 -9.50
CA PHE A 24 -5.15 4.59 -10.02
C PHE A 24 -6.34 4.17 -9.14
N HIS A 25 -6.22 3.06 -8.41
CA HIS A 25 -7.27 2.61 -7.50
C HIS A 25 -7.37 3.52 -6.27
N ASP A 26 -6.24 3.90 -5.69
CA ASP A 26 -6.18 4.62 -4.42
C ASP A 26 -6.03 6.15 -4.58
N ALA A 27 -5.72 6.65 -5.78
CA ALA A 27 -5.60 8.08 -6.03
C ALA A 27 -6.85 8.86 -5.61
N ALA A 28 -8.03 8.33 -5.91
CA ALA A 28 -9.30 8.95 -5.53
C ALA A 28 -9.44 9.07 -4.01
N ASN A 29 -9.04 8.05 -3.25
CA ASN A 29 -9.11 8.05 -1.79
C ASN A 29 -8.23 9.13 -1.17
N ALA A 30 -7.05 9.37 -1.76
CA ALA A 30 -6.09 10.36 -1.27
C ALA A 30 -6.53 11.81 -1.52
N ILE A 31 -7.20 12.11 -2.65
CA ILE A 31 -7.47 13.49 -3.08
C ILE A 31 -8.94 13.87 -3.08
N ALA A 32 -9.88 12.91 -2.96
CA ALA A 32 -11.31 13.14 -3.13
C ALA A 32 -11.85 14.26 -2.24
N THR A 33 -11.48 14.27 -0.97
CA THR A 33 -11.94 15.29 -0.02
C THR A 33 -11.44 16.69 -0.37
N SER A 34 -10.17 16.82 -0.75
CA SER A 34 -9.57 18.11 -1.13
C SER A 34 -10.15 18.67 -2.43
N VAL A 35 -10.52 17.79 -3.36
CA VAL A 35 -11.14 18.17 -4.63
C VAL A 35 -12.63 18.46 -4.44
N SER A 36 -13.35 17.64 -3.69
CA SER A 36 -14.79 17.81 -3.46
C SER A 36 -15.12 19.08 -2.66
N THR A 37 -14.27 19.43 -1.71
CA THR A 37 -14.37 20.69 -0.94
C THR A 37 -13.84 21.91 -1.70
N ARG A 38 -13.32 21.72 -2.93
CA ARG A 38 -12.69 22.77 -3.74
C ARG A 38 -11.47 23.43 -3.08
N ALA A 39 -10.87 22.81 -2.06
CA ALA A 39 -9.63 23.28 -1.45
C ALA A 39 -8.46 23.23 -2.44
N LEU A 40 -8.47 22.24 -3.34
CA LEU A 40 -7.49 22.09 -4.42
C LEU A 40 -8.19 21.82 -5.75
N THR A 41 -7.60 22.31 -6.83
CA THR A 41 -8.03 21.88 -8.17
C THR A 41 -7.60 20.42 -8.41
N PRO A 42 -8.29 19.62 -9.22
CA PRO A 42 -7.92 18.23 -9.51
C PRO A 42 -6.46 18.08 -9.97
N ARG A 43 -5.98 18.99 -10.80
CA ARG A 43 -4.59 18.97 -11.30
C ARG A 43 -3.57 19.22 -10.19
N ALA A 44 -3.81 20.20 -9.31
CA ALA A 44 -2.94 20.50 -8.19
C ALA A 44 -2.94 19.35 -7.17
N ALA A 45 -4.09 18.75 -6.90
CA ALA A 45 -4.22 17.60 -6.00
C ALA A 45 -3.46 16.38 -6.53
N LEU A 46 -3.59 16.05 -7.82
CA LEU A 46 -2.85 14.95 -8.46
C LEU A 46 -1.34 15.18 -8.45
N PHE A 47 -0.89 16.39 -8.78
CA PHE A 47 0.53 16.73 -8.75
C PHE A 47 1.11 16.60 -7.34
N MET A 48 0.41 17.15 -6.34
CA MET A 48 0.81 17.04 -4.94
C MET A 48 0.86 15.58 -4.49
N ALA A 49 -0.16 14.77 -4.82
CA ALA A 49 -0.18 13.35 -4.51
C ALA A 49 1.00 12.60 -5.15
N ALA A 50 1.31 12.87 -6.42
CA ALA A 50 2.44 12.25 -7.11
C ALA A 50 3.78 12.58 -6.44
N VAL A 51 4.02 13.86 -6.11
CA VAL A 51 5.25 14.27 -5.40
C VAL A 51 5.34 13.62 -4.02
N MET A 52 4.24 13.62 -3.24
CA MET A 52 4.22 13.01 -1.91
C MET A 52 4.40 11.49 -1.94
N ASN A 53 3.89 10.81 -2.97
CA ASN A 53 4.13 9.38 -3.16
C ASN A 53 5.61 9.08 -3.43
N ILE A 54 6.28 9.88 -4.27
CA ILE A 54 7.72 9.72 -4.51
C ILE A 54 8.51 9.94 -3.21
N VAL A 55 8.22 11.00 -2.48
CA VAL A 55 8.86 11.28 -1.19
C VAL A 55 8.59 10.13 -0.20
N GLY A 56 7.35 9.66 -0.10
CA GLY A 56 6.97 8.54 0.76
C GLY A 56 7.68 7.24 0.40
N ALA A 57 7.81 6.94 -0.89
CA ALA A 57 8.54 5.76 -1.36
C ALA A 57 10.03 5.80 -0.98
N LEU A 58 10.67 6.97 -1.06
CA LEU A 58 12.06 7.14 -0.67
C LEU A 58 12.29 7.02 0.85
N LEU A 59 11.28 7.37 1.66
CA LEU A 59 11.35 7.31 3.12
C LEU A 59 10.82 5.98 3.70
N GLY A 60 10.04 5.23 2.93
CA GLY A 60 9.25 4.09 3.42
C GLY A 60 9.85 2.71 3.13
N THR A 61 11.13 2.57 2.82
CA THR A 61 11.78 1.30 2.47
C THR A 61 11.69 0.23 3.57
N GLU A 62 11.68 0.63 4.84
CA GLU A 62 11.58 -0.29 5.98
C GLU A 62 10.21 -1.02 6.04
N VAL A 63 9.14 -0.39 5.57
CA VAL A 63 7.80 -1.03 5.51
C VAL A 63 7.81 -2.20 4.53
N ALA A 64 8.40 -2.01 3.34
CA ALA A 64 8.52 -3.07 2.33
C ALA A 64 9.31 -4.27 2.86
N LYS A 65 10.41 -4.02 3.59
CA LYS A 65 11.22 -5.05 4.23
C LYS A 65 10.41 -5.80 5.30
N THR A 66 9.71 -5.09 6.17
CA THR A 66 8.87 -5.69 7.23
C THR A 66 7.79 -6.59 6.65
N ILE A 67 7.13 -6.20 5.55
CA ILE A 67 6.12 -7.02 4.88
C ILE A 67 6.78 -8.25 4.25
N GLY A 68 7.88 -8.09 3.52
CA GLY A 68 8.57 -9.18 2.84
C GLY A 68 9.09 -10.25 3.80
N GLU A 69 9.73 -9.84 4.89
CA GLU A 69 10.34 -10.76 5.86
C GLU A 69 9.37 -11.21 6.96
N GLY A 70 8.32 -10.43 7.21
CA GLY A 70 7.37 -10.66 8.31
C GLY A 70 6.21 -11.61 8.00
N ILE A 71 5.90 -11.87 6.74
CA ILE A 71 4.71 -12.64 6.31
C ILE A 71 5.07 -14.07 5.93
N ILE A 72 6.07 -14.27 5.07
CA ILE A 72 6.57 -15.58 4.67
C ILE A 72 8.09 -15.63 4.80
N ASP A 73 8.65 -16.82 4.96
CA ASP A 73 10.10 -16.97 5.06
C ASP A 73 10.75 -17.07 3.67
N ILE A 74 10.96 -15.94 3.04
CA ILE A 74 11.61 -15.87 1.72
C ILE A 74 13.15 -15.90 1.86
N SER A 75 13.69 -15.64 3.05
CA SER A 75 15.13 -15.55 3.27
C SER A 75 15.84 -16.86 2.91
N HIS A 76 15.20 -17.99 3.17
CA HIS A 76 15.72 -19.31 2.79
C HIS A 76 15.96 -19.45 1.28
N TYR A 77 15.12 -18.85 0.46
CA TYR A 77 15.23 -18.88 -0.99
C TYR A 77 16.22 -17.83 -1.53
N SER A 78 16.20 -16.61 -0.98
CA SER A 78 17.03 -15.49 -1.47
C SER A 78 18.51 -15.63 -1.10
N LEU A 79 18.81 -16.24 0.03
CA LEU A 79 20.18 -16.46 0.53
C LEU A 79 20.79 -17.79 0.06
N SER A 80 20.01 -18.64 -0.60
CA SER A 80 20.50 -19.92 -1.12
C SER A 80 21.49 -19.69 -2.27
N THR A 81 22.55 -20.48 -2.29
CA THR A 81 23.47 -20.59 -3.44
C THR A 81 22.92 -21.50 -4.53
N ASP A 82 21.86 -22.24 -4.25
CA ASP A 82 21.20 -23.13 -5.20
C ASP A 82 20.25 -22.32 -6.12
N VAL A 83 20.57 -22.37 -7.39
CA VAL A 83 19.80 -21.69 -8.48
C VAL A 83 18.36 -22.15 -8.55
N SER A 84 18.08 -23.41 -8.22
CA SER A 84 16.72 -23.96 -8.21
C SER A 84 15.88 -23.35 -7.09
N MET A 85 16.44 -23.19 -5.89
CA MET A 85 15.78 -22.55 -4.76
C MET A 85 15.53 -21.06 -5.02
N GLN A 86 16.51 -20.34 -5.57
CA GLN A 86 16.29 -18.94 -5.95
C GLN A 86 15.13 -18.78 -6.94
N ARG A 87 15.02 -19.70 -7.90
CA ARG A 87 13.93 -19.74 -8.87
C ARG A 87 12.58 -19.94 -8.20
N GLU A 88 12.51 -20.88 -7.25
CA GLU A 88 11.28 -21.15 -6.51
C GLU A 88 10.82 -19.90 -5.73
N GLY A 89 11.73 -19.21 -5.06
CA GLY A 89 11.44 -17.94 -4.39
C GLY A 89 10.90 -16.87 -5.35
N LEU A 90 11.49 -16.74 -6.54
CA LEU A 90 11.00 -15.80 -7.57
C LEU A 90 9.58 -16.16 -8.07
N VAL A 91 9.29 -17.45 -8.23
CA VAL A 91 7.95 -17.92 -8.64
C VAL A 91 6.91 -17.63 -7.55
N ILE A 92 7.25 -17.81 -6.28
CA ILE A 92 6.37 -17.49 -5.14
C ILE A 92 6.03 -15.99 -5.14
N VAL A 93 7.04 -15.13 -5.27
CA VAL A 93 6.85 -13.68 -5.32
C VAL A 93 6.02 -13.27 -6.54
N LEU A 94 6.30 -13.86 -7.70
CA LEU A 94 5.55 -13.60 -8.93
C LEU A 94 4.07 -13.97 -8.79
N ALA A 95 3.80 -15.16 -8.22
CA ALA A 95 2.43 -15.64 -7.99
C ALA A 95 1.68 -14.72 -7.00
N ALA A 96 2.36 -14.27 -5.93
CA ALA A 96 1.80 -13.32 -4.97
C ALA A 96 1.42 -11.99 -5.62
N LEU A 97 2.30 -11.43 -6.44
CA LEU A 97 2.07 -10.17 -7.16
C LEU A 97 0.92 -10.31 -8.16
N ILE A 98 0.88 -11.39 -8.94
CA ILE A 98 -0.22 -11.66 -9.87
C ILE A 98 -1.55 -11.74 -9.11
N GLY A 99 -1.60 -12.46 -8.00
CA GLY A 99 -2.78 -12.55 -7.16
C GLY A 99 -3.25 -11.20 -6.63
N ALA A 100 -2.31 -10.36 -6.19
CA ALA A 100 -2.61 -9.01 -5.71
C ALA A 100 -3.13 -8.09 -6.83
N VAL A 101 -2.53 -8.12 -8.02
CA VAL A 101 -2.99 -7.37 -9.20
C VAL A 101 -4.40 -7.80 -9.60
N VAL A 102 -4.64 -9.11 -9.70
CA VAL A 102 -5.96 -9.64 -10.05
C VAL A 102 -7.01 -9.19 -9.04
N TRP A 103 -6.71 -9.26 -7.74
CA TRP A 103 -7.62 -8.78 -6.70
C TRP A 103 -7.89 -7.28 -6.80
N ASN A 104 -6.86 -6.46 -7.02
CA ASN A 104 -7.03 -5.02 -7.20
C ASN A 104 -7.91 -4.71 -8.42
N LEU A 105 -7.73 -5.42 -9.54
CA LEU A 105 -8.55 -5.23 -10.74
C LEU A 105 -10.01 -5.67 -10.52
N ILE A 106 -10.24 -6.77 -9.82
CA ILE A 106 -11.59 -7.24 -9.47
C ILE A 106 -12.30 -6.20 -8.61
N THR A 107 -11.67 -5.76 -7.51
CA THR A 107 -12.26 -4.78 -6.61
C THR A 107 -12.49 -3.43 -7.28
N TRP A 108 -11.58 -3.00 -8.14
CA TRP A 108 -11.76 -1.81 -8.96
C TRP A 108 -12.95 -1.92 -9.91
N TRP A 109 -13.08 -3.05 -10.61
CA TRP A 109 -14.18 -3.29 -11.55
C TRP A 109 -15.54 -3.24 -10.86
N PHE A 110 -15.65 -3.77 -9.66
CA PHE A 110 -16.88 -3.75 -8.86
C PHE A 110 -17.06 -2.47 -8.03
N GLY A 111 -16.13 -1.53 -8.08
CA GLY A 111 -16.18 -0.30 -7.27
C GLY A 111 -16.10 -0.56 -5.76
N LEU A 112 -15.46 -1.65 -5.36
CA LEU A 112 -15.31 -2.02 -3.95
C LEU A 112 -14.06 -1.35 -3.37
N PRO A 113 -14.15 -0.74 -2.18
CA PRO A 113 -12.96 -0.23 -1.50
C PRO A 113 -12.06 -1.41 -1.12
N SER A 114 -10.79 -1.33 -1.48
CA SER A 114 -9.80 -2.37 -1.21
C SER A 114 -8.50 -1.75 -0.73
N SER A 115 -7.73 -2.53 0.02
CA SER A 115 -6.37 -2.16 0.43
C SER A 115 -5.38 -2.99 -0.39
N SER A 116 -4.54 -2.32 -1.16
CA SER A 116 -3.50 -2.95 -1.98
C SER A 116 -2.47 -3.68 -1.12
N SER A 117 -2.17 -3.15 0.08
CA SER A 117 -1.28 -3.82 1.04
C SER A 117 -1.88 -5.15 1.52
N HIS A 118 -3.17 -5.17 1.84
CA HIS A 118 -3.85 -6.42 2.23
C HIS A 118 -3.96 -7.39 1.05
N ALA A 119 -4.16 -6.90 -0.17
CA ALA A 119 -4.14 -7.72 -1.39
C ALA A 119 -2.77 -8.40 -1.59
N LEU A 120 -1.68 -7.63 -1.41
CA LEU A 120 -0.31 -8.16 -1.52
C LEU A 120 -0.03 -9.20 -0.42
N ILE A 121 -0.41 -8.92 0.83
CA ILE A 121 -0.24 -9.85 1.95
C ILE A 121 -1.05 -11.13 1.71
N GLY A 122 -2.29 -11.01 1.25
CA GLY A 122 -3.12 -12.16 0.88
C GLY A 122 -2.50 -12.98 -0.25
N GLY A 123 -1.94 -12.31 -1.27
CA GLY A 123 -1.19 -12.95 -2.35
C GLY A 123 0.04 -13.71 -1.85
N LEU A 124 0.83 -13.11 -0.94
CA LEU A 124 1.99 -13.76 -0.31
C LEU A 124 1.60 -14.97 0.53
N VAL A 125 0.55 -14.85 1.33
CA VAL A 125 0.02 -15.98 2.14
C VAL A 125 -0.47 -17.09 1.23
N GLY A 126 -1.25 -16.77 0.19
CA GLY A 126 -1.75 -17.76 -0.76
C GLY A 126 -0.64 -18.48 -1.53
N ALA A 127 0.35 -17.75 -2.02
CA ALA A 127 1.51 -18.32 -2.71
C ALA A 127 2.37 -19.16 -1.75
N GLY A 128 2.58 -18.70 -0.51
CA GLY A 128 3.30 -19.42 0.52
C GLY A 128 2.63 -20.75 0.88
N LEU A 129 1.31 -20.75 1.07
CA LEU A 129 0.55 -21.99 1.35
C LEU A 129 0.61 -22.96 0.17
N ALA A 130 0.50 -22.46 -1.06
CA ALA A 130 0.55 -23.29 -2.28
C ALA A 130 1.92 -23.93 -2.51
N SER A 131 3.00 -23.25 -2.11
CA SER A 131 4.39 -23.75 -2.21
C SER A 131 4.85 -24.52 -0.97
N ALA A 132 3.97 -24.73 0.03
CA ALA A 132 4.31 -25.28 1.33
C ALA A 132 5.41 -24.48 2.07
N THR A 133 5.60 -23.22 1.73
CA THR A 133 6.51 -22.31 2.43
C THR A 133 5.91 -21.89 3.77
N ALA A 134 6.75 -21.81 4.80
CA ALA A 134 6.29 -21.42 6.13
C ALA A 134 5.71 -20.01 6.18
N VAL A 135 4.43 -19.90 6.51
CA VAL A 135 3.73 -18.62 6.75
C VAL A 135 3.94 -18.22 8.21
N LYS A 136 4.41 -17.00 8.42
CA LYS A 136 4.67 -16.43 9.76
C LYS A 136 3.38 -15.84 10.34
N TRP A 137 2.50 -16.69 10.87
CA TRP A 137 1.20 -16.28 11.44
C TRP A 137 1.33 -15.22 12.53
N GLY A 138 2.38 -15.26 13.35
CA GLY A 138 2.67 -14.22 14.35
C GLY A 138 2.96 -12.86 13.71
N GLY A 139 3.65 -12.83 12.58
CA GLY A 139 3.89 -11.62 11.80
C GLY A 139 2.59 -11.04 11.22
N ILE A 140 1.72 -11.90 10.69
CA ILE A 140 0.40 -11.48 10.21
C ILE A 140 -0.43 -10.90 11.36
N LEU A 141 -0.45 -11.55 12.50
CA LEU A 141 -1.20 -11.05 13.67
C LEU A 141 -0.70 -9.68 14.11
N SER A 142 0.62 -9.51 14.28
CA SER A 142 1.21 -8.28 14.84
C SER A 142 1.24 -7.11 13.84
N HIS A 143 1.52 -7.37 12.56
CA HIS A 143 1.71 -6.31 11.56
C HIS A 143 0.48 -6.04 10.69
N VAL A 144 -0.51 -6.94 10.71
CA VAL A 144 -1.72 -6.80 9.88
C VAL A 144 -2.97 -6.74 10.74
N ILE A 145 -3.27 -7.82 11.49
CA ILE A 145 -4.56 -7.95 12.17
C ILE A 145 -4.69 -6.95 13.32
N ILE A 146 -3.70 -6.85 14.20
CA ILE A 146 -3.74 -5.89 15.32
C ILE A 146 -3.83 -4.45 14.82
N PRO A 147 -2.99 -3.96 13.89
CA PRO A 147 -3.13 -2.60 13.34
C PRO A 147 -4.46 -2.37 12.62
N MET A 148 -5.00 -3.38 11.92
CA MET A 148 -6.27 -3.26 11.21
C MET A 148 -7.43 -2.93 12.16
N PHE A 149 -7.46 -3.53 13.34
CA PHE A 149 -8.48 -3.22 14.36
C PHE A 149 -8.12 -1.99 15.20
N ALA A 150 -6.85 -1.76 15.49
CA ALA A 150 -6.43 -0.62 16.31
C ALA A 150 -6.49 0.72 15.58
N SER A 151 -6.15 0.75 14.28
CA SER A 151 -6.03 2.00 13.52
C SER A 151 -7.31 2.84 13.44
N PRO A 152 -8.54 2.29 13.31
CA PRO A 152 -9.75 3.10 13.32
C PRO A 152 -9.96 3.85 14.65
N PHE A 153 -9.66 3.19 15.77
CA PHE A 153 -9.78 3.83 17.09
C PHE A 153 -8.73 4.92 17.28
N VAL A 154 -7.47 4.61 16.95
CA VAL A 154 -6.38 5.61 17.02
C VAL A 154 -6.67 6.79 16.09
N GLY A 155 -7.10 6.52 14.86
CA GLY A 155 -7.46 7.54 13.87
C GLY A 155 -8.63 8.40 14.35
N PHE A 156 -9.66 7.80 14.95
CA PHE A 156 -10.79 8.52 15.52
C PHE A 156 -10.35 9.48 16.63
N PHE A 157 -9.59 8.99 17.61
CA PHE A 157 -9.15 9.81 18.74
C PHE A 157 -8.19 10.93 18.31
N LEU A 158 -7.23 10.62 17.43
CA LEU A 158 -6.31 11.64 16.91
C LEU A 158 -7.03 12.67 16.03
N GLY A 159 -7.95 12.25 15.20
CA GLY A 159 -8.77 13.13 14.37
C GLY A 159 -9.65 14.06 15.22
N TYR A 160 -10.31 13.50 16.25
CA TYR A 160 -11.09 14.29 17.20
C TYR A 160 -10.22 15.32 17.93
N LEU A 161 -9.07 14.92 18.43
CA LEU A 161 -8.14 15.82 19.11
C LEU A 161 -7.64 16.94 18.19
N LEU A 162 -7.21 16.58 16.98
CA LEU A 162 -6.74 17.51 15.97
C LEU A 162 -7.83 18.52 15.61
N MET A 163 -9.05 18.05 15.36
CA MET A 163 -10.20 18.92 15.05
C MET A 163 -10.49 19.88 16.20
N LYS A 164 -10.46 19.40 17.44
CA LYS A 164 -10.66 20.24 18.64
C LYS A 164 -9.59 21.34 18.77
N VAL A 165 -8.33 21.01 18.50
CA VAL A 165 -7.22 21.95 18.49
C VAL A 165 -7.39 22.98 17.37
N LEU A 166 -7.68 22.54 16.16
CA LEU A 166 -7.90 23.43 15.01
C LEU A 166 -9.07 24.38 15.24
N LEU A 167 -10.20 23.89 15.74
CA LEU A 167 -11.36 24.74 16.06
C LEU A 167 -11.00 25.79 17.11
N LYS A 168 -10.23 25.43 18.14
CA LYS A 168 -9.78 26.37 19.15
C LYS A 168 -8.82 27.42 18.59
N LEU A 169 -7.96 27.07 17.66
CA LEU A 169 -7.04 28.02 17.01
C LEU A 169 -7.77 28.98 16.09
N VAL A 170 -8.80 28.50 15.38
CA VAL A 170 -9.52 29.28 14.36
C VAL A 170 -10.65 30.11 14.95
N GLN A 171 -11.21 29.76 16.11
CA GLN A 171 -12.36 30.45 16.73
C GLN A 171 -12.15 31.95 16.96
N ASN A 172 -10.91 32.39 17.11
CA ASN A 172 -10.53 33.80 17.35
C ASN A 172 -10.09 34.53 16.06
N LEU A 173 -10.09 33.86 14.90
CA LEU A 173 -9.72 34.47 13.63
C LEU A 173 -10.93 35.20 13.02
N PRO A 174 -10.75 36.42 12.47
CA PRO A 174 -11.83 37.13 11.82
C PRO A 174 -12.30 36.39 10.56
N TYR A 175 -13.61 36.34 10.37
CA TYR A 175 -14.29 35.55 9.33
C TYR A 175 -13.74 35.74 7.91
N HIS A 176 -13.28 36.95 7.55
CA HIS A 176 -12.72 37.24 6.23
C HIS A 176 -11.35 36.64 5.97
N GLN A 177 -10.65 36.17 7.02
CA GLN A 177 -9.38 35.45 6.87
C GLN A 177 -9.60 33.93 6.65
N ILE A 178 -10.74 33.42 7.10
CA ILE A 178 -11.11 32.00 6.96
C ILE A 178 -11.76 31.75 5.59
N GLY A 179 -12.47 32.77 5.03
CA GLY A 179 -13.35 32.63 3.88
C GLY A 179 -12.74 32.86 2.49
N ARG A 180 -11.44 33.13 2.36
CA ARG A 180 -10.82 33.38 1.04
C ARG A 180 -10.54 32.15 0.17
N ALA A 181 -10.87 30.97 0.65
CA ALA A 181 -10.67 29.74 -0.11
C ALA A 181 -11.84 29.37 -1.06
N HIS A 182 -12.88 30.21 -1.18
CA HIS A 182 -14.15 29.77 -1.78
C HIS A 182 -14.78 30.78 -2.76
N VAL A 183 -13.98 31.44 -3.55
CA VAL A 183 -14.51 32.14 -4.73
C VAL A 183 -13.75 31.72 -5.97
#